data_07377bda10f1b64336b783ec2789a370
#
_entry.id   07377bda10f1b64336b783ec2789a370
#
_cell.length_a   1.000
_cell.length_b   1.000
_cell.length_c   1.000
_cell.angle_alpha   90.00
_cell.angle_beta   90.00
_cell.angle_gamma   90.00
#
_symmetry.space_group_name_H-M   'P 1'
#
loop_
_entity.id
_entity.type
_entity.pdbx_description
1 polymer ?
#
loop_
_entity_poly.entity_id
_entity_poly.type
_entity_poly.pdbx_seq_one_letter_code
_entity_poly.pdbx_strand_id
1 'polypeptide(L)'
;MRKASLLLLVPLLAACSSTLDAGQQYDGGDANYVMWDESERQDPVSASGTTFEGDDINLEDLRGDVVIINTWYAACPPCRAEAADLNAIAEDYAGDVTVIGVNVRDNAATAQAFERSFATPYESIDGTDGSFIADLEGTVPLQAVPTTLILDAEGRPAARYIGQINPEIVRGMIDDTL
;
A
#
# COMPACT_ATOMS: atom_id res chain seq x y z
N MET A 1 -78.93 9.37 5.93
CA MET A 1 -77.82 8.63 6.61
C MET A 1 -76.75 8.47 5.59
N ARG A 2 -75.70 9.37 5.61
CA ARG A 2 -74.61 9.41 4.66
C ARG A 2 -73.43 8.68 5.29
N LYS A 3 -72.99 7.56 4.68
CA LYS A 3 -71.78 6.83 5.07
C LYS A 3 -70.56 7.50 4.42
N ALA A 4 -69.69 8.08 5.22
CA ALA A 4 -68.40 8.61 4.78
C ALA A 4 -67.38 7.46 4.76
N SER A 5 -66.90 7.12 3.56
CA SER A 5 -65.76 6.21 3.38
C SER A 5 -64.46 6.99 3.54
N LEU A 6 -63.72 6.64 4.58
CA LEU A 6 -62.38 7.19 4.85
C LEU A 6 -61.37 6.36 4.05
N LEU A 7 -60.83 6.96 2.99
CA LEU A 7 -59.68 6.38 2.24
C LEU A 7 -58.39 6.65 3.03
N LEU A 8 -57.78 5.58 3.53
CA LEU A 8 -56.43 5.63 4.09
C LEU A 8 -55.42 5.67 2.94
N LEU A 9 -54.79 6.81 2.77
CA LEU A 9 -53.62 6.95 1.90
C LEU A 9 -52.39 6.45 2.68
N VAL A 10 -51.79 5.31 2.27
CA VAL A 10 -50.50 4.81 2.77
C VAL A 10 -49.41 5.42 1.89
N PRO A 11 -48.46 6.22 2.44
CA PRO A 11 -47.34 6.67 1.67
C PRO A 11 -46.33 5.52 1.48
N LEU A 12 -46.08 5.11 0.24
CA LEU A 12 -44.90 4.29 -0.12
C LEU A 12 -43.64 5.13 0.08
N LEU A 13 -42.94 4.89 1.17
CA LEU A 13 -41.57 5.32 1.32
C LEU A 13 -40.67 4.42 0.44
N ALA A 14 -40.35 4.92 -0.74
CA ALA A 14 -39.26 4.34 -1.54
C ALA A 14 -37.94 4.61 -0.82
N ALA A 15 -37.46 3.63 -0.07
CA ALA A 15 -36.09 3.61 0.44
C ALA A 15 -35.16 3.37 -0.75
N CYS A 16 -34.54 4.43 -1.28
CA CYS A 16 -33.32 4.30 -2.08
C CYS A 16 -32.21 3.81 -1.16
N SER A 17 -32.02 2.50 -1.07
CA SER A 17 -30.77 1.94 -0.59
C SER A 17 -29.73 2.12 -1.71
N SER A 18 -28.95 3.20 -1.65
CA SER A 18 -27.68 3.24 -2.33
C SER A 18 -26.79 2.18 -1.66
N THR A 19 -26.69 1.02 -2.27
CA THR A 19 -25.60 0.08 -1.98
C THR A 19 -24.33 0.78 -2.43
N LEU A 20 -23.64 1.39 -1.48
CA LEU A 20 -22.20 1.62 -1.62
C LEU A 20 -21.61 0.21 -1.61
N ASP A 21 -21.24 -0.29 -2.78
CA ASP A 21 -20.31 -1.40 -2.89
C ASP A 21 -18.98 -0.94 -2.28
N ALA A 22 -18.89 -1.09 -0.96
CA ALA A 22 -17.62 -1.12 -0.29
C ALA A 22 -17.01 -2.47 -0.65
N GLY A 23 -15.98 -2.45 -1.50
CA GLY A 23 -15.14 -3.61 -1.76
C GLY A 23 -14.85 -4.33 -0.43
N GLN A 24 -14.83 -5.63 -0.45
CA GLN A 24 -14.72 -6.44 0.76
C GLN A 24 -13.43 -6.06 1.48
N GLN A 25 -13.55 -5.13 2.39
CA GLN A 25 -12.53 -4.78 3.35
C GLN A 25 -12.44 -6.00 4.27
N TYR A 26 -11.34 -6.74 4.16
CA TYR A 26 -11.04 -7.82 5.09
C TYR A 26 -10.78 -7.17 6.45
N ASP A 27 -11.83 -7.10 7.29
CA ASP A 27 -11.80 -6.60 8.66
C ASP A 27 -11.10 -7.62 9.57
N GLY A 28 -9.80 -7.76 9.42
CA GLY A 28 -8.96 -8.29 10.49
C GLY A 28 -8.74 -7.15 11.48
N GLY A 29 -9.34 -7.19 12.65
CA GLY A 29 -9.35 -6.29 13.81
C GLY A 29 -8.37 -5.12 13.99
N ASP A 30 -7.46 -4.87 13.06
CA ASP A 30 -6.60 -3.70 12.93
C ASP A 30 -6.94 -3.02 11.58
N ALA A 31 -7.64 -1.90 11.63
CA ALA A 31 -8.10 -1.12 10.48
C ALA A 31 -6.98 -0.52 9.59
N ASN A 32 -5.78 -1.08 9.62
CA ASN A 32 -4.58 -0.51 9.02
C ASN A 32 -4.20 -1.14 7.68
N TYR A 33 -4.89 -2.17 7.21
CA TYR A 33 -4.57 -2.80 5.94
C TYR A 33 -5.80 -3.08 5.08
N VAL A 34 -5.56 -3.20 3.78
CA VAL A 34 -6.54 -3.59 2.78
C VAL A 34 -5.89 -4.57 1.81
N MET A 35 -6.64 -5.58 1.37
CA MET A 35 -6.36 -6.38 0.20
C MET A 35 -7.48 -6.17 -0.80
N TRP A 36 -7.14 -6.09 -2.08
CA TRP A 36 -8.11 -5.98 -3.17
C TRP A 36 -8.20 -7.31 -3.91
N ASP A 37 -9.43 -7.80 -4.07
CA ASP A 37 -9.67 -8.93 -4.95
C ASP A 37 -9.16 -8.60 -6.36
N GLU A 38 -8.68 -9.58 -7.12
CA GLU A 38 -8.05 -9.35 -8.43
C GLU A 38 -8.94 -8.53 -9.38
N SER A 39 -10.26 -8.75 -9.33
CA SER A 39 -11.25 -8.02 -10.13
C SER A 39 -11.51 -6.57 -9.67
N GLU A 40 -11.05 -6.19 -8.48
CA GLU A 40 -11.24 -4.87 -7.86
C GLU A 40 -9.94 -4.06 -7.83
N ARG A 41 -8.80 -4.65 -8.25
CA ARG A 41 -7.52 -3.95 -8.33
C ARG A 41 -7.62 -2.80 -9.32
N GLN A 42 -7.02 -1.68 -8.94
CA GLN A 42 -6.93 -0.50 -9.81
C GLN A 42 -6.04 -0.78 -11.03
N ASP A 43 -5.98 0.16 -11.97
CA ASP A 43 -5.05 0.09 -13.09
C ASP A 43 -3.59 0.02 -12.61
N PRO A 44 -2.67 -0.57 -13.41
CA PRO A 44 -1.25 -0.59 -13.09
C PRO A 44 -0.69 0.80 -12.81
N VAL A 45 0.07 0.92 -11.71
CA VAL A 45 0.73 2.19 -11.40
C VAL A 45 2.05 2.33 -12.15
N SER A 46 2.37 3.54 -12.57
CA SER A 46 3.63 3.90 -13.21
C SER A 46 4.29 4.98 -12.36
N ALA A 47 5.47 4.67 -11.84
CA ALA A 47 6.28 5.62 -11.11
C ALA A 47 7.76 5.31 -11.35
N SER A 48 8.58 6.34 -11.36
CA SER A 48 10.03 6.19 -11.48
C SER A 48 10.76 7.13 -10.53
N GLY A 49 11.94 6.73 -10.09
CA GLY A 49 12.77 7.53 -9.20
C GLY A 49 14.22 7.08 -9.23
N THR A 50 15.09 7.91 -8.68
CA THR A 50 16.52 7.63 -8.58
C THR A 50 16.86 7.20 -7.16
N THR A 51 17.66 6.16 -7.02
CA THR A 51 18.13 5.66 -5.71
C THR A 51 19.18 6.59 -5.12
N PHE A 52 19.51 6.39 -3.84
CA PHE A 52 20.60 7.13 -3.20
C PHE A 52 21.99 6.76 -3.75
N GLU A 53 22.11 5.66 -4.47
CA GLU A 53 23.31 5.20 -5.20
C GLU A 53 23.41 5.81 -6.60
N GLY A 54 22.30 6.36 -7.12
CA GLY A 54 22.24 7.01 -8.42
C GLY A 54 21.69 6.13 -9.55
N ASP A 55 21.13 4.97 -9.22
CA ASP A 55 20.48 4.08 -10.16
C ASP A 55 19.02 4.48 -10.34
N ASP A 56 18.51 4.37 -11.56
CA ASP A 56 17.10 4.67 -11.84
C ASP A 56 16.24 3.40 -11.69
N ILE A 57 15.15 3.51 -10.95
CA ILE A 57 14.12 2.47 -10.82
C ILE A 57 12.85 2.96 -11.51
N ASN A 58 12.30 2.14 -12.41
CA ASN A 58 11.00 2.37 -13.03
C ASN A 58 10.10 1.15 -12.76
N LEU A 59 8.94 1.36 -12.16
CA LEU A 59 8.00 0.28 -11.85
C LEU A 59 7.51 -0.47 -13.11
N GLU A 60 7.52 0.15 -14.28
CA GLU A 60 7.17 -0.52 -15.53
C GLU A 60 8.17 -1.61 -15.92
N ASP A 61 9.45 -1.45 -15.57
CA ASP A 61 10.51 -2.41 -15.86
C ASP A 61 10.47 -3.64 -14.92
N LEU A 62 9.66 -3.56 -13.84
CA LEU A 62 9.47 -4.63 -12.86
C LEU A 62 8.22 -5.46 -13.10
N ARG A 63 7.56 -5.28 -14.26
CA ARG A 63 6.40 -6.12 -14.62
C ARG A 63 6.83 -7.57 -14.77
N GLY A 64 6.04 -8.46 -14.17
CA GLY A 64 6.32 -9.88 -14.06
C GLY A 64 6.72 -10.30 -12.65
N ASP A 65 7.14 -9.35 -11.80
CA ASP A 65 7.46 -9.57 -10.40
C ASP A 65 6.38 -8.96 -9.49
N VAL A 66 6.16 -9.55 -8.33
CA VAL A 66 5.45 -8.88 -7.23
C VAL A 66 6.38 -7.84 -6.64
N VAL A 67 5.90 -6.60 -6.47
CA VAL A 67 6.72 -5.49 -5.96
C VAL A 67 6.19 -4.98 -4.63
N ILE A 68 7.06 -4.88 -3.63
CA ILE A 68 6.77 -4.25 -2.35
C ILE A 68 7.40 -2.86 -2.31
N ILE A 69 6.60 -1.85 -2.06
CA ILE A 69 7.04 -0.46 -1.88
C ILE A 69 6.81 -0.06 -0.42
N ASN A 70 7.88 0.28 0.29
CA ASN A 70 7.79 0.74 1.68
C ASN A 70 8.24 2.19 1.81
N THR A 71 7.36 3.07 2.31
CA THR A 71 7.70 4.47 2.59
C THR A 71 8.32 4.62 3.97
N TRP A 72 9.42 5.36 4.08
CA TRP A 72 10.14 5.47 5.34
C TRP A 72 10.94 6.77 5.49
N TYR A 73 11.45 7.03 6.71
CA TYR A 73 12.53 7.97 6.99
C TYR A 73 13.29 7.57 8.27
N ALA A 74 14.54 8.00 8.41
CA ALA A 74 15.48 7.49 9.42
C ALA A 74 15.04 7.75 10.88
N ALA A 75 14.40 8.88 11.15
CA ALA A 75 13.93 9.25 12.49
C ALA A 75 12.53 8.71 12.84
N CYS A 76 11.89 7.95 11.93
CA CYS A 76 10.55 7.37 12.09
C CYS A 76 10.58 6.18 13.07
N PRO A 77 9.98 6.25 14.26
CA PRO A 77 10.06 5.14 15.21
C PRO A 77 9.44 3.84 14.71
N PRO A 78 8.24 3.81 14.10
CA PRO A 78 7.68 2.57 13.55
C PRO A 78 8.48 2.02 12.37
N CYS A 79 9.07 2.86 11.49
CA CYS A 79 9.94 2.40 10.40
C CYS A 79 11.19 1.68 10.93
N ARG A 80 11.75 2.18 12.03
CA ARG A 80 12.89 1.54 12.71
C ARG A 80 12.51 0.21 13.35
N ALA A 81 11.29 0.11 13.85
CA ALA A 81 10.80 -1.10 14.49
C ALA A 81 10.54 -2.23 13.48
N GLU A 82 10.08 -1.90 12.27
CA GLU A 82 9.78 -2.89 11.23
C GLU A 82 10.97 -3.26 10.33
N ALA A 83 12.09 -2.53 10.40
CA ALA A 83 13.21 -2.70 9.47
C ALA A 83 13.75 -4.14 9.41
N ALA A 84 13.88 -4.83 10.56
CA ALA A 84 14.32 -6.22 10.60
C ALA A 84 13.32 -7.18 9.97
N ASP A 85 12.02 -6.93 10.14
CA ASP A 85 10.95 -7.75 9.56
C ASP A 85 10.89 -7.60 8.04
N LEU A 86 11.03 -6.36 7.53
CA LEU A 86 11.13 -6.11 6.09
C LEU A 86 12.38 -6.72 5.46
N ASN A 87 13.52 -6.67 6.14
CA ASN A 87 14.74 -7.34 5.69
C ASN A 87 14.52 -8.85 5.56
N ALA A 88 13.92 -9.47 6.58
CA ALA A 88 13.60 -10.90 6.56
C ALA A 88 12.61 -11.25 5.43
N ILE A 89 11.61 -10.41 5.17
CA ILE A 89 10.69 -10.59 4.04
C ILE A 89 11.46 -10.51 2.71
N ALA A 90 12.31 -9.50 2.53
CA ALA A 90 13.10 -9.35 1.31
C ALA A 90 14.04 -10.55 1.05
N GLU A 91 14.61 -11.13 2.10
CA GLU A 91 15.48 -12.32 2.01
C GLU A 91 14.67 -13.60 1.73
N ASP A 92 13.55 -13.80 2.41
CA ASP A 92 12.74 -15.01 2.32
C ASP A 92 12.03 -15.14 0.96
N TYR A 93 11.66 -14.02 0.33
CA TYR A 93 11.00 -13.97 -0.98
C TYR A 93 11.95 -13.59 -2.13
N ALA A 94 13.26 -13.66 -1.90
CA ALA A 94 14.25 -13.30 -2.93
C ALA A 94 14.08 -14.13 -4.20
N GLY A 95 13.87 -13.46 -5.33
CA GLY A 95 13.66 -14.07 -6.65
C GLY A 95 12.18 -14.14 -7.09
N ASP A 96 11.23 -13.99 -6.17
CA ASP A 96 9.80 -13.92 -6.47
C ASP A 96 9.21 -12.52 -6.20
N VAL A 97 9.88 -11.74 -5.33
CA VAL A 97 9.44 -10.41 -4.91
C VAL A 97 10.59 -9.41 -4.97
N THR A 98 10.33 -8.25 -5.53
CA THR A 98 11.24 -7.10 -5.49
C THR A 98 10.79 -6.12 -4.40
N VAL A 99 11.68 -5.81 -3.44
CA VAL A 99 11.40 -4.82 -2.39
C VAL A 99 12.10 -3.51 -2.71
N ILE A 100 11.39 -2.39 -2.59
CA ILE A 100 11.89 -1.04 -2.83
C ILE A 100 11.52 -0.16 -1.64
N GLY A 101 12.51 0.49 -1.04
CA GLY A 101 12.29 1.58 -0.09
C GLY A 101 12.00 2.89 -0.83
N VAL A 102 11.18 3.77 -0.24
CA VAL A 102 11.03 5.15 -0.69
C VAL A 102 11.23 6.07 0.50
N ASN A 103 12.38 6.72 0.56
CA ASN A 103 12.65 7.67 1.63
C ASN A 103 12.00 9.02 1.30
N VAL A 104 11.14 9.49 2.18
CA VAL A 104 10.31 10.68 1.91
C VAL A 104 10.77 11.95 2.64
N ARG A 105 11.95 11.90 3.33
CA ARG A 105 12.32 13.02 4.21
C ARG A 105 13.81 13.31 4.32
N ASP A 106 14.67 12.29 4.26
CA ASP A 106 16.06 12.43 4.63
C ASP A 106 16.93 12.81 3.42
N ASN A 107 18.08 13.44 3.68
CA ASN A 107 19.14 13.52 2.68
C ASN A 107 19.86 12.17 2.54
N ALA A 108 20.59 12.01 1.43
CA ALA A 108 21.30 10.77 1.09
C ALA A 108 22.20 10.25 2.23
N ALA A 109 22.96 11.14 2.89
CA ALA A 109 23.87 10.72 3.96
C ALA A 109 23.13 10.09 5.15
N THR A 110 21.97 10.65 5.53
CA THR A 110 21.14 10.14 6.61
C THR A 110 20.44 8.84 6.23
N ALA A 111 19.86 8.76 5.01
CA ALA A 111 19.22 7.58 4.49
C ALA A 111 20.17 6.39 4.42
N GLN A 112 21.31 6.57 3.76
CA GLN A 112 22.36 5.55 3.64
C GLN A 112 22.95 5.11 4.99
N ALA A 113 23.06 6.02 5.97
CA ALA A 113 23.48 5.66 7.32
C ALA A 113 22.48 4.74 8.02
N PHE A 114 21.18 4.97 7.81
CA PHE A 114 20.11 4.09 8.30
C PHE A 114 20.21 2.71 7.65
N GLU A 115 20.27 2.64 6.31
CA GLU A 115 20.37 1.39 5.55
C GLU A 115 21.56 0.54 5.99
N ARG A 116 22.73 1.16 6.14
CA ARG A 116 23.91 0.47 6.68
C ARG A 116 23.70 -0.03 8.11
N SER A 117 23.02 0.76 8.96
CA SER A 117 22.82 0.41 10.38
C SER A 117 21.86 -0.76 10.56
N PHE A 118 20.87 -0.88 9.68
CA PHE A 118 19.88 -1.95 9.68
C PHE A 118 20.25 -3.10 8.72
N ALA A 119 21.38 -2.99 7.98
CA ALA A 119 21.80 -3.96 6.98
C ALA A 119 20.68 -4.22 5.94
N THR A 120 20.01 -3.15 5.48
CA THR A 120 18.91 -3.22 4.51
C THR A 120 19.38 -3.88 3.20
N PRO A 121 18.77 -4.98 2.75
CA PRO A 121 19.23 -5.73 1.59
C PRO A 121 18.67 -5.23 0.25
N TYR A 122 17.84 -4.19 0.27
CA TYR A 122 17.16 -3.61 -0.91
C TYR A 122 17.47 -2.12 -1.04
N GLU A 123 17.26 -1.58 -2.24
CA GLU A 123 17.54 -0.19 -2.55
C GLU A 123 16.40 0.74 -2.15
N SER A 124 16.73 2.01 -1.89
CA SER A 124 15.72 3.05 -1.64
C SER A 124 15.83 4.20 -2.62
N ILE A 125 14.67 4.61 -3.13
CA ILE A 125 14.49 5.80 -3.96
C ILE A 125 14.56 7.04 -3.05
N ASP A 126 15.21 8.10 -3.52
CA ASP A 126 15.07 9.46 -2.97
C ASP A 126 13.71 10.03 -3.39
N GLY A 127 12.72 9.84 -2.54
CA GLY A 127 11.35 10.33 -2.73
C GLY A 127 11.07 11.68 -2.06
N THR A 128 12.11 12.45 -1.71
CA THR A 128 11.98 13.71 -0.95
C THR A 128 11.30 14.83 -1.73
N ASP A 129 11.30 14.78 -3.06
CA ASP A 129 10.58 15.72 -3.93
C ASP A 129 9.08 15.41 -4.03
N GLY A 130 8.67 14.22 -3.58
CA GLY A 130 7.29 13.77 -3.56
C GLY A 130 6.75 13.26 -4.90
N SER A 131 7.52 13.30 -5.99
CA SER A 131 7.05 12.90 -7.33
C SER A 131 6.66 11.42 -7.37
N PHE A 132 7.53 10.53 -6.89
CA PHE A 132 7.26 9.09 -6.86
C PHE A 132 5.97 8.75 -6.08
N ILE A 133 5.75 9.40 -4.93
CA ILE A 133 4.54 9.18 -4.13
C ILE A 133 3.31 9.76 -4.81
N ALA A 134 3.45 10.90 -5.52
CA ALA A 134 2.34 11.49 -6.28
C ALA A 134 1.89 10.57 -7.43
N ASP A 135 2.83 9.88 -8.08
CA ASP A 135 2.53 8.91 -9.16
C ASP A 135 1.82 7.64 -8.61
N LEU A 136 1.90 7.38 -7.29
CA LEU A 136 1.12 6.34 -6.60
C LEU A 136 -0.21 6.89 -6.05
N GLU A 137 -0.75 7.98 -6.60
CA GLU A 137 -1.93 8.67 -6.11
C GLU A 137 -3.12 7.72 -5.92
N GLY A 138 -3.77 7.85 -4.76
CA GLY A 138 -4.91 7.03 -4.35
C GLY A 138 -4.55 5.68 -3.72
N THR A 139 -3.32 5.20 -3.89
CA THR A 139 -2.87 3.92 -3.31
C THR A 139 -2.05 4.10 -2.04
N VAL A 140 -1.17 5.12 -1.99
CA VAL A 140 -0.36 5.45 -0.81
C VAL A 140 -0.82 6.79 -0.23
N PRO A 141 -1.25 6.85 1.04
CA PRO A 141 -1.56 8.12 1.69
C PRO A 141 -0.29 8.97 1.84
N LEU A 142 -0.27 10.19 1.28
CA LEU A 142 0.90 11.08 1.27
C LEU A 142 1.51 11.38 2.63
N GLN A 143 0.76 11.22 3.73
CA GLN A 143 1.19 11.59 5.08
C GLN A 143 1.35 10.40 6.02
N ALA A 144 0.98 9.19 5.61
CA ALA A 144 1.09 7.99 6.43
C ALA A 144 2.43 7.30 6.18
N VAL A 145 3.35 7.40 7.11
CA VAL A 145 4.67 6.76 7.08
C VAL A 145 4.89 5.99 8.39
N PRO A 146 5.22 4.70 8.31
CA PRO A 146 5.42 3.90 7.12
C PRO A 146 4.11 3.49 6.44
N THR A 147 4.16 3.25 5.14
CA THR A 147 3.14 2.55 4.39
C THR A 147 3.82 1.51 3.51
N THR A 148 3.31 0.29 3.54
CA THR A 148 3.75 -0.80 2.67
C THR A 148 2.67 -1.06 1.63
N LEU A 149 2.99 -0.90 0.35
CA LEU A 149 2.14 -1.20 -0.79
C LEU A 149 2.69 -2.44 -1.49
N ILE A 150 1.81 -3.37 -1.84
CA ILE A 150 2.14 -4.56 -2.63
C ILE A 150 1.48 -4.42 -4.00
N LEU A 151 2.28 -4.53 -5.05
CA LEU A 151 1.83 -4.57 -6.43
C LEU A 151 1.91 -6.01 -6.94
N ASP A 152 0.92 -6.43 -7.73
CA ASP A 152 0.97 -7.70 -8.44
C ASP A 152 1.94 -7.66 -9.65
N ALA A 153 2.08 -8.78 -10.34
CA ALA A 153 2.97 -8.92 -11.49
C ALA A 153 2.61 -7.99 -12.66
N GLU A 154 1.36 -7.56 -12.76
CA GLU A 154 0.91 -6.56 -13.72
C GLU A 154 1.18 -5.13 -13.25
N GLY A 155 1.61 -4.95 -11.99
CA GLY A 155 1.86 -3.67 -11.34
C GLY A 155 0.61 -2.99 -10.82
N ARG A 156 -0.47 -3.75 -10.61
CA ARG A 156 -1.70 -3.23 -10.01
C ARG A 156 -1.60 -3.29 -8.49
N PRO A 157 -2.10 -2.30 -7.76
CA PRO A 157 -2.19 -2.35 -6.30
C PRO A 157 -3.00 -3.58 -5.85
N ALA A 158 -2.35 -4.52 -5.16
CA ALA A 158 -2.96 -5.75 -4.63
C ALA A 158 -3.25 -5.66 -3.13
N ALA A 159 -2.35 -5.04 -2.36
CA ALA A 159 -2.54 -4.85 -0.94
C ALA A 159 -1.81 -3.60 -0.42
N ARG A 160 -2.28 -3.07 0.70
CA ARG A 160 -1.64 -1.94 1.40
C ARG A 160 -1.73 -2.13 2.90
N TYR A 161 -0.62 -1.86 3.60
CA TYR A 161 -0.54 -1.81 5.06
C TYR A 161 -0.08 -0.41 5.51
N ILE A 162 -0.81 0.24 6.41
CA ILE A 162 -0.47 1.58 6.94
C ILE A 162 0.06 1.44 8.37
N GLY A 163 1.20 2.04 8.65
CA GLY A 163 1.89 1.95 9.94
C GLY A 163 2.88 0.79 10.01
N GLN A 164 3.43 0.55 11.19
CA GLN A 164 4.36 -0.55 11.43
C GLN A 164 3.73 -1.89 11.04
N ILE A 165 4.40 -2.64 10.19
CA ILE A 165 3.86 -3.92 9.70
C ILE A 165 3.74 -4.97 10.81
N ASN A 166 2.74 -5.86 10.65
CA ASN A 166 2.76 -7.18 11.23
C ASN A 166 3.32 -8.14 10.17
N PRO A 167 4.51 -8.75 10.39
CA PRO A 167 5.18 -9.54 9.35
C PRO A 167 4.37 -10.77 8.91
N GLU A 168 3.56 -11.38 9.78
CA GLU A 168 2.72 -12.52 9.43
C GLU A 168 1.59 -12.10 8.47
N ILE A 169 0.98 -10.93 8.70
CA ILE A 169 -0.06 -10.39 7.82
C ILE A 169 0.54 -10.04 6.46
N VAL A 170 1.68 -9.34 6.43
CA VAL A 170 2.32 -8.94 5.15
C VAL A 170 2.78 -10.16 4.35
N ARG A 171 3.29 -11.22 5.01
CA ARG A 171 3.61 -12.50 4.34
C ARG A 171 2.36 -13.12 3.71
N GLY A 172 1.24 -13.15 4.44
CA GLY A 172 -0.03 -13.63 3.89
C GLY A 172 -0.49 -12.82 2.68
N MET A 173 -0.33 -11.48 2.71
CA MET A 173 -0.63 -10.62 1.56
C MET A 173 0.25 -10.92 0.35
N ILE A 174 1.54 -11.19 0.56
CA ILE A 174 2.47 -11.57 -0.49
C ILE A 174 2.06 -12.91 -1.10
N ASP A 175 1.82 -13.92 -0.25
CA ASP A 175 1.45 -15.28 -0.68
C ASP A 175 0.14 -15.29 -1.49
N ASP A 176 -0.82 -14.43 -1.13
CA ASP A 176 -2.09 -14.27 -1.85
C ASP A 176 -1.94 -13.44 -3.15
N THR A 177 -0.80 -12.76 -3.34
CA THR A 177 -0.54 -11.93 -4.54
C THR A 177 0.32 -12.66 -5.57
N LEU A 178 1.18 -13.63 -5.13
CA LEU A 178 2.01 -14.49 -5.97
C LEU A 178 1.15 -15.51 -6.75
#